data_6e0cc3ab355c5604e316398a05d32d87
#
_entry.id   6e0cc3ab355c5604e316398a05d32d87
#
_cell.length_a   1.000
_cell.length_b   1.000
_cell.length_c   1.000
_cell.angle_alpha   90.00
_cell.angle_beta   90.00
_cell.angle_gamma   90.00
#
_symmetry.space_group_name_H-M   'P 1'
#
loop_
_entity.id
_entity.type
_entity.pdbx_description
1 polymer ?
#
loop_
_entity_poly.entity_id
_entity_poly.type
_entity_poly.pdbx_seq_one_letter_code
_entity_poly.pdbx_strand_id
1 'polypeptide(L)'
;FYNTGISTYIWVLTKGKPAHRLGKVQLIDASKCFVKRRKNIGNKRVDLDDKCIELIMKAYMEFENEVYTDGELVVESKTFDNDFFGFTKVTVETAQADENGKAVLKKGKPQAVKGASDSEIIPLSEDIDEYIAKNVLPYNPLAFANRKKDKIGYEIPFTRLFYKFTAPQSSEDIFADIKALEEEETTLMKELFGNA
;
A
#
# COMPACT_ATOMS: atom_id res chain seq x y z
N PHE A 1 -11.78 -16.08 10.43
CA PHE A 1 -13.08 -16.17 9.75
C PHE A 1 -13.15 -17.45 8.92
N TYR A 2 -14.32 -18.11 8.89
CA TYR A 2 -14.44 -19.44 8.28
C TYR A 2 -14.70 -19.41 6.77
N ASN A 3 -15.45 -18.45 6.28
CA ASN A 3 -15.95 -18.45 4.91
C ASN A 3 -15.60 -17.20 4.11
N THR A 4 -14.46 -16.60 4.40
CA THR A 4 -13.98 -15.42 3.67
C THR A 4 -12.48 -15.52 3.40
N GLY A 5 -12.05 -15.08 2.22
CA GLY A 5 -10.64 -14.90 1.86
C GLY A 5 -10.14 -13.46 2.04
N ILE A 6 -10.91 -12.63 2.76
CA ILE A 6 -10.55 -11.23 3.00
C ILE A 6 -9.48 -11.18 4.08
N SER A 7 -8.45 -10.38 3.85
CA SER A 7 -7.41 -10.08 4.86
C SER A 7 -8.04 -9.41 6.08
N THR A 8 -7.56 -9.79 7.26
CA THR A 8 -8.02 -9.24 8.54
C THR A 8 -6.89 -8.52 9.23
N TYR A 9 -7.23 -7.48 9.98
CA TYR A 9 -6.27 -6.64 10.69
C TYR A 9 -6.60 -6.62 12.18
N ILE A 10 -5.56 -6.67 13.01
CA ILE A 10 -5.66 -6.49 14.46
C ILE A 10 -5.14 -5.10 14.77
N TRP A 11 -5.96 -4.30 15.46
CA TRP A 11 -5.59 -2.97 15.91
C TRP A 11 -5.25 -2.98 17.39
N VAL A 12 -4.03 -2.55 17.73
CA VAL A 12 -3.60 -2.35 19.11
C VAL A 12 -3.47 -0.87 19.38
N LEU A 13 -4.39 -0.32 20.16
CA LEU A 13 -4.46 1.11 20.49
C LEU A 13 -4.23 1.30 21.99
N THR A 14 -3.35 2.22 22.35
CA THR A 14 -3.09 2.56 23.75
C THR A 14 -2.80 4.05 23.93
N LYS A 15 -3.26 4.61 25.06
CA LYS A 15 -2.89 5.96 25.51
C LYS A 15 -1.59 5.96 26.30
N GLY A 16 -1.19 4.83 26.88
CA GLY A 16 0.00 4.67 27.70
C GLY A 16 1.17 4.06 26.95
N LYS A 17 1.55 4.62 25.79
CA LYS A 17 2.72 4.14 25.04
C LYS A 17 4.02 4.36 25.83
N PRO A 18 4.91 3.36 25.88
CA PRO A 18 6.24 3.56 26.40
C PRO A 18 7.02 4.60 25.56
N ALA A 19 8.03 5.23 26.15
CA ALA A 19 8.73 6.37 25.54
C ALA A 19 9.26 6.11 24.12
N HIS A 20 9.81 4.92 23.87
CA HIS A 20 10.35 4.54 22.55
C HIS A 20 9.27 4.37 21.46
N ARG A 21 7.98 4.25 21.84
CA ARG A 21 6.84 4.12 20.92
C ARG A 21 6.02 5.41 20.78
N LEU A 22 6.36 6.46 21.54
CA LEU A 22 5.64 7.72 21.45
C LEU A 22 5.77 8.34 20.06
N GLY A 23 4.68 8.84 19.50
CA GLY A 23 4.64 9.46 18.17
C GLY A 23 4.83 8.49 17.01
N LYS A 24 4.83 7.17 17.26
CA LYS A 24 5.09 6.16 16.22
C LYS A 24 3.95 5.16 16.06
N VAL A 25 3.89 4.59 14.88
CA VAL A 25 3.02 3.47 14.49
C VAL A 25 3.90 2.32 14.04
N GLN A 26 3.60 1.12 14.54
CA GLN A 26 4.20 -0.12 14.05
C GLN A 26 3.18 -0.85 13.18
N LEU A 27 3.61 -1.29 12.02
CA LEU A 27 2.85 -2.17 11.13
C LEU A 27 3.56 -3.53 11.08
N ILE A 28 2.79 -4.60 11.21
CA ILE A 28 3.32 -5.97 11.18
C ILE A 28 2.57 -6.74 10.10
N ASP A 29 3.28 -7.19 9.08
CA ASP A 29 2.76 -8.11 8.07
C ASP A 29 3.07 -9.56 8.47
N ALA A 30 2.05 -10.28 8.89
CA ALA A 30 2.11 -11.70 9.21
C ALA A 30 1.38 -12.57 8.17
N SER A 31 1.18 -12.05 6.95
CA SER A 31 0.44 -12.77 5.89
C SER A 31 1.11 -14.08 5.46
N LYS A 32 2.41 -14.23 5.73
CA LYS A 32 3.21 -15.44 5.48
C LYS A 32 3.52 -16.25 6.74
N CYS A 33 2.91 -15.88 7.87
CA CYS A 33 3.11 -16.53 9.16
C CYS A 33 1.88 -17.38 9.51
N PHE A 34 1.81 -18.59 8.98
CA PHE A 34 0.71 -19.53 9.20
C PHE A 34 1.15 -20.98 8.96
N VAL A 35 0.39 -21.92 9.51
CA VAL A 35 0.52 -23.35 9.20
C VAL A 35 -0.67 -23.83 8.39
N LYS A 36 -0.43 -24.68 7.40
CA LYS A 36 -1.50 -25.28 6.58
C LYS A 36 -2.26 -26.32 7.38
N ARG A 37 -3.58 -26.28 7.31
CA ARG A 37 -4.44 -27.27 7.93
C ARG A 37 -4.42 -28.59 7.14
N ARG A 38 -4.40 -29.69 7.85
CA ARG A 38 -4.58 -31.03 7.23
C ARG A 38 -5.98 -31.20 6.64
N LYS A 39 -7.01 -30.63 7.31
CA LYS A 39 -8.41 -30.66 6.88
C LYS A 39 -8.99 -29.27 6.99
N ASN A 40 -9.52 -28.77 5.89
CA ASN A 40 -10.14 -27.44 5.85
C ASN A 40 -11.44 -27.39 6.64
N ILE A 41 -11.78 -26.21 7.16
CA ILE A 41 -13.10 -25.92 7.76
C ILE A 41 -13.72 -24.83 6.89
N GLY A 42 -14.62 -25.24 5.97
CA GLY A 42 -15.11 -24.33 4.94
C GLY A 42 -13.95 -23.78 4.11
N ASN A 43 -13.86 -22.46 3.97
CA ASN A 43 -12.78 -21.78 3.26
C ASN A 43 -11.51 -21.57 4.12
N LYS A 44 -11.54 -21.91 5.40
CA LYS A 44 -10.38 -21.78 6.28
C LYS A 44 -9.38 -22.90 5.99
N ARG A 45 -8.20 -22.52 5.47
CA ARG A 45 -7.14 -23.44 5.03
C ARG A 45 -5.90 -23.40 5.91
N VAL A 46 -5.79 -22.40 6.78
CA VAL A 46 -4.60 -22.12 7.59
C VAL A 46 -4.97 -21.83 9.05
N ASP A 47 -4.02 -22.02 9.93
CA ASP A 47 -4.10 -21.65 11.36
C ASP A 47 -2.84 -20.87 11.75
N LEU A 48 -2.96 -20.15 12.87
CA LEU A 48 -1.82 -19.62 13.61
C LEU A 48 -1.57 -20.57 14.78
N ASP A 49 -0.41 -21.20 14.79
CA ASP A 49 0.05 -22.03 15.93
C ASP A 49 0.86 -21.19 16.92
N ASP A 50 1.36 -21.82 17.98
CA ASP A 50 2.11 -21.14 19.03
C ASP A 50 3.39 -20.49 18.48
N LYS A 51 4.07 -21.13 17.49
CA LYS A 51 5.26 -20.56 16.85
C LYS A 51 4.94 -19.30 16.05
N CYS A 52 3.82 -19.29 15.32
CA CYS A 52 3.34 -18.11 14.63
C CYS A 52 3.08 -16.97 15.61
N ILE A 53 2.43 -17.28 16.73
CA ILE A 53 2.12 -16.30 17.79
C ILE A 53 3.41 -15.75 18.41
N GLU A 54 4.35 -16.62 18.77
CA GLU A 54 5.66 -16.22 19.32
C GLU A 54 6.43 -15.31 18.36
N LEU A 55 6.46 -15.63 17.06
CA LEU A 55 7.17 -14.82 16.07
C LEU A 55 6.53 -13.45 15.89
N ILE A 56 5.19 -13.39 15.84
CA ILE A 56 4.45 -12.12 15.78
C ILE A 56 4.67 -11.30 17.05
N MET A 57 4.63 -11.94 18.22
CA MET A 57 4.88 -11.27 19.48
C MET A 57 6.30 -10.75 19.61
N LYS A 58 7.29 -11.51 19.10
CA LYS A 58 8.69 -11.06 19.03
C LYS A 58 8.79 -9.78 18.21
N ALA A 59 8.26 -9.76 16.98
CA ALA A 59 8.24 -8.58 16.11
C ALA A 59 7.54 -7.38 16.79
N TYR A 60 6.42 -7.63 17.49
CA TYR A 60 5.69 -6.60 18.21
C TYR A 60 6.51 -6.01 19.38
N MET A 61 7.20 -6.84 20.15
CA MET A 61 7.92 -6.41 21.34
C MET A 61 9.24 -5.70 21.02
N GLU A 62 9.97 -6.16 20.01
CA GLU A 62 11.24 -5.57 19.59
C GLU A 62 11.05 -4.19 18.94
N PHE A 63 9.93 -3.96 18.26
CA PHE A 63 9.58 -2.66 17.67
C PHE A 63 10.59 -2.14 16.63
N GLU A 64 11.19 -3.05 15.86
CA GLU A 64 12.24 -2.75 14.89
C GLU A 64 11.71 -2.85 13.44
N ASN A 65 12.46 -2.26 12.49
CA ASN A 65 12.23 -2.42 11.05
C ASN A 65 12.97 -3.67 10.57
N GLU A 66 12.36 -4.85 10.74
CA GLU A 66 13.04 -6.11 10.51
C GLU A 66 12.10 -7.19 9.98
N VAL A 67 12.70 -8.22 9.36
CA VAL A 67 12.02 -9.45 8.90
C VAL A 67 12.42 -10.58 9.83
N TYR A 68 11.45 -11.12 10.53
CA TYR A 68 11.60 -12.26 11.46
C TYR A 68 11.22 -13.54 10.75
N THR A 69 12.05 -14.57 10.90
CA THR A 69 11.83 -15.87 10.25
C THR A 69 12.00 -17.02 11.23
N ASP A 70 11.17 -18.07 11.08
CA ASP A 70 11.34 -19.38 11.69
C ASP A 70 10.93 -20.44 10.68
N GLY A 71 11.93 -21.07 10.02
CA GLY A 71 11.69 -21.94 8.87
C GLY A 71 11.02 -21.21 7.72
N GLU A 72 9.81 -21.65 7.35
CA GLU A 72 9.00 -21.02 6.30
C GLU A 72 8.14 -19.84 6.81
N LEU A 73 8.05 -19.66 8.13
CA LEU A 73 7.27 -18.59 8.74
C LEU A 73 8.01 -17.26 8.58
N VAL A 74 7.30 -16.23 8.12
CA VAL A 74 7.86 -14.90 7.91
C VAL A 74 6.92 -13.85 8.47
N VAL A 75 7.47 -12.93 9.27
CA VAL A 75 6.80 -11.74 9.79
C VAL A 75 7.66 -10.53 9.48
N GLU A 76 7.11 -9.53 8.84
CA GLU A 76 7.81 -8.28 8.53
C GLU A 76 7.23 -7.14 9.38
N SER A 77 8.09 -6.44 10.13
CA SER A 77 7.75 -5.28 10.97
C SER A 77 8.34 -4.01 10.39
N LYS A 78 7.53 -2.95 10.37
CA LYS A 78 7.94 -1.60 9.98
C LYS A 78 7.40 -0.58 10.97
N THR A 79 8.24 0.37 11.35
CA THR A 79 7.88 1.48 12.24
C THR A 79 7.92 2.80 11.48
N PHE A 80 6.96 3.67 11.75
CA PHE A 80 6.81 4.95 11.09
C PHE A 80 6.48 6.02 12.13
N ASP A 81 6.85 7.26 11.85
CA ASP A 81 6.31 8.39 12.61
C ASP A 81 4.83 8.61 12.26
N ASN A 82 4.05 9.10 13.21
CA ASN A 82 2.60 9.32 13.00
C ASN A 82 2.33 10.21 11.78
N ASP A 83 3.15 11.26 11.58
CA ASP A 83 2.97 12.24 10.51
C ASP A 83 3.20 11.67 9.11
N PHE A 84 3.90 10.52 9.02
CA PHE A 84 4.09 9.79 7.76
C PHE A 84 2.76 9.40 7.10
N PHE A 85 1.73 9.14 7.88
CA PHE A 85 0.40 8.77 7.40
C PHE A 85 -0.55 9.95 7.26
N GLY A 86 -0.10 11.13 7.66
CA GLY A 86 -0.91 12.34 7.63
C GLY A 86 -0.83 13.05 6.28
N PHE A 87 -1.96 13.62 5.86
CA PHE A 87 -2.04 14.43 4.67
C PHE A 87 -3.03 15.58 4.86
N THR A 88 -2.84 16.62 4.08
CA THR A 88 -3.86 17.66 3.87
C THR A 88 -4.55 17.44 2.54
N LYS A 89 -5.86 17.20 2.55
CA LYS A 89 -6.67 17.21 1.34
C LYS A 89 -7.00 18.67 1.01
N VAL A 90 -6.38 19.18 -0.04
CA VAL A 90 -6.54 20.56 -0.52
C VAL A 90 -7.47 20.57 -1.72
N THR A 91 -8.46 21.46 -1.71
CA THR A 91 -9.31 21.68 -2.89
C THR A 91 -8.61 22.65 -3.83
N VAL A 92 -8.32 22.19 -5.04
CA VAL A 92 -7.76 23.00 -6.12
C VAL A 92 -8.88 23.42 -7.06
N GLU A 93 -9.03 24.72 -7.27
CA GLU A 93 -10.02 25.31 -8.17
C GLU A 93 -9.29 25.99 -9.34
N THR A 94 -9.92 26.00 -10.52
CA THR A 94 -9.38 26.69 -11.70
C THR A 94 -10.03 28.07 -11.79
N ALA A 95 -9.22 29.12 -11.91
CA ALA A 95 -9.71 30.49 -12.09
C ALA A 95 -10.29 30.69 -13.49
N GLN A 96 -11.28 31.58 -13.60
CA GLN A 96 -11.75 32.07 -14.90
C GLN A 96 -10.63 32.88 -15.55
N ALA A 97 -10.44 32.65 -16.86
CA ALA A 97 -9.49 33.43 -17.67
C ALA A 97 -10.15 34.69 -18.24
N ASP A 98 -9.40 35.80 -18.29
CA ASP A 98 -9.75 36.95 -19.10
C ASP A 98 -9.33 36.73 -20.57
N GLU A 99 -9.57 37.76 -21.42
CA GLU A 99 -9.23 37.73 -22.85
C GLU A 99 -7.73 37.55 -23.11
N ASN A 100 -6.87 37.80 -22.11
CA ASN A 100 -5.42 37.65 -22.17
C ASN A 100 -4.93 36.35 -21.52
N GLY A 101 -5.85 35.46 -21.09
CA GLY A 101 -5.51 34.21 -20.44
C GLY A 101 -5.09 34.35 -18.97
N LYS A 102 -5.31 35.53 -18.33
CA LYS A 102 -4.96 35.72 -16.94
C LYS A 102 -6.18 35.46 -16.04
N ALA A 103 -5.90 35.09 -14.78
CA ALA A 103 -6.95 34.83 -13.80
C ALA A 103 -7.79 36.07 -13.50
N VAL A 104 -9.11 35.96 -13.64
CA VAL A 104 -10.06 37.03 -13.26
C VAL A 104 -10.13 37.12 -11.74
N LEU A 105 -9.84 38.31 -11.20
CA LEU A 105 -9.90 38.60 -9.77
C LEU A 105 -11.16 39.34 -9.39
N LYS A 106 -11.86 38.86 -8.35
CA LYS A 106 -12.98 39.56 -7.72
C LYS A 106 -12.65 39.84 -6.26
N LYS A 107 -12.59 41.11 -5.89
CA LYS A 107 -12.18 41.54 -4.54
C LYS A 107 -10.81 40.97 -4.13
N GLY A 108 -9.84 40.93 -5.06
CA GLY A 108 -8.48 40.42 -4.84
C GLY A 108 -8.34 38.90 -4.75
N LYS A 109 -9.38 38.13 -5.09
CA LYS A 109 -9.36 36.68 -5.10
C LYS A 109 -9.68 36.10 -6.48
N PRO A 110 -9.04 35.01 -6.93
CA PRO A 110 -9.39 34.35 -8.17
C PRO A 110 -10.86 33.90 -8.15
N GLN A 111 -11.55 34.13 -9.28
CA GLN A 111 -12.94 33.69 -9.44
C GLN A 111 -12.93 32.28 -10.05
N ALA A 112 -13.38 31.27 -9.29
CA ALA A 112 -13.41 29.90 -9.74
C ALA A 112 -14.41 29.67 -10.89
N VAL A 113 -14.04 28.81 -11.82
CA VAL A 113 -14.95 28.23 -12.81
C VAL A 113 -15.86 27.24 -12.10
N LYS A 114 -17.17 27.38 -12.29
CA LYS A 114 -18.15 26.48 -11.67
C LYS A 114 -17.98 25.06 -12.17
N GLY A 115 -17.77 24.11 -11.25
CA GLY A 115 -17.59 22.70 -11.58
C GLY A 115 -16.15 22.28 -11.95
N ALA A 116 -15.21 23.21 -12.06
CA ALA A 116 -13.79 22.94 -12.30
C ALA A 116 -13.01 22.95 -10.96
N SER A 117 -13.27 21.96 -10.13
CA SER A 117 -12.54 21.77 -8.87
C SER A 117 -12.07 20.33 -8.77
N ASP A 118 -10.86 20.15 -8.32
CA ASP A 118 -10.24 18.87 -8.02
C ASP A 118 -9.69 18.86 -6.59
N SER A 119 -9.11 17.78 -6.14
CA SER A 119 -8.51 17.71 -4.81
C SER A 119 -7.15 17.05 -4.88
N GLU A 120 -6.17 17.70 -4.25
CA GLU A 120 -4.83 17.17 -4.05
C GLU A 120 -4.67 16.62 -2.64
N ILE A 121 -3.93 15.52 -2.53
CA ILE A 121 -3.56 14.91 -1.24
C ILE A 121 -2.09 15.19 -1.01
N ILE A 122 -1.81 16.14 -0.14
CA ILE A 122 -0.48 16.65 0.12
C ILE A 122 0.01 16.13 1.48
N PRO A 123 1.16 15.41 1.53
CA PRO A 123 1.72 14.95 2.80
C PRO A 123 1.87 16.08 3.82
N LEU A 124 1.66 15.81 5.10
CA LEU A 124 1.84 16.83 6.16
C LEU A 124 3.29 17.33 6.28
N SER A 125 4.25 16.56 5.74
CA SER A 125 5.66 16.93 5.69
C SER A 125 6.01 17.94 4.59
N GLU A 126 5.09 18.23 3.66
CA GLU A 126 5.32 19.12 2.54
C GLU A 126 4.59 20.44 2.70
N ASP A 127 5.21 21.54 2.23
CA ASP A 127 4.53 22.84 2.14
C ASP A 127 3.53 22.83 0.98
N ILE A 128 2.30 23.27 1.27
CA ILE A 128 1.19 23.18 0.32
C ILE A 128 1.40 24.10 -0.87
N ASP A 129 1.93 25.28 -0.66
CA ASP A 129 2.09 26.28 -1.73
C ASP A 129 3.25 25.85 -2.65
N GLU A 130 4.33 25.31 -2.09
CA GLU A 130 5.42 24.73 -2.86
C GLU A 130 4.96 23.50 -3.65
N TYR A 131 4.17 22.62 -3.04
CA TYR A 131 3.58 21.46 -3.73
C TYR A 131 2.73 21.87 -4.92
N ILE A 132 1.83 22.82 -4.73
CA ILE A 132 0.95 23.34 -5.79
C ILE A 132 1.79 23.98 -6.92
N ALA A 133 2.79 24.78 -6.58
CA ALA A 133 3.67 25.41 -7.57
C ALA A 133 4.42 24.39 -8.42
N LYS A 134 4.86 23.28 -7.83
CA LYS A 134 5.66 22.24 -8.49
C LYS A 134 4.82 21.24 -9.28
N ASN A 135 3.68 20.79 -8.70
CA ASN A 135 2.94 19.65 -9.19
C ASN A 135 1.62 20.00 -9.89
N VAL A 136 1.07 21.19 -9.67
CA VAL A 136 -0.23 21.59 -10.22
C VAL A 136 -0.10 22.69 -11.25
N LEU A 137 0.59 23.79 -10.94
CA LEU A 137 0.68 24.96 -11.81
C LEU A 137 1.33 24.70 -13.18
N PRO A 138 2.30 23.76 -13.35
CA PRO A 138 2.84 23.43 -14.65
C PRO A 138 1.81 22.85 -15.63
N TYR A 139 0.78 22.17 -15.09
CA TYR A 139 -0.29 21.57 -15.88
C TYR A 139 -1.55 22.44 -15.95
N ASN A 140 -1.79 23.27 -14.95
CA ASN A 140 -2.91 24.18 -14.89
C ASN A 140 -2.45 25.54 -14.29
N PRO A 141 -1.96 26.47 -15.11
CA PRO A 141 -1.45 27.77 -14.64
C PRO A 141 -2.51 28.67 -13.97
N LEU A 142 -3.80 28.36 -14.16
CA LEU A 142 -4.91 29.09 -13.55
C LEU A 142 -5.44 28.42 -12.27
N ALA A 143 -4.79 27.33 -11.82
CA ALA A 143 -5.15 26.64 -10.60
C ALA A 143 -4.81 27.47 -9.36
N PHE A 144 -5.64 27.38 -8.34
CA PHE A 144 -5.36 27.94 -7.02
C PHE A 144 -5.96 27.07 -5.92
N ALA A 145 -5.31 27.05 -4.76
CA ALA A 145 -5.77 26.31 -3.60
C ALA A 145 -6.84 27.07 -2.83
N ASN A 146 -8.01 26.45 -2.60
CA ASN A 146 -9.04 26.99 -1.74
C ASN A 146 -8.83 26.49 -0.30
N ARG A 147 -7.90 27.13 0.42
CA ARG A 147 -7.45 26.76 1.77
C ARG A 147 -8.57 26.69 2.82
N LYS A 148 -9.73 27.27 2.55
CA LYS A 148 -10.89 27.20 3.47
C LYS A 148 -11.55 25.83 3.52
N LYS A 149 -11.27 24.99 2.53
CA LYS A 149 -11.81 23.65 2.39
C LYS A 149 -10.80 22.57 2.77
N ASP A 150 -9.62 22.94 3.25
CA ASP A 150 -8.58 22.01 3.65
C ASP A 150 -9.07 21.07 4.75
N LYS A 151 -8.73 19.79 4.59
CA LYS A 151 -9.05 18.75 5.56
C LYS A 151 -7.81 17.91 5.84
N ILE A 152 -7.47 17.77 7.11
CA ILE A 152 -6.42 16.86 7.54
C ILE A 152 -7.02 15.46 7.62
N GLY A 153 -6.31 14.49 7.06
CA GLY A 153 -6.65 13.08 7.10
C GLY A 153 -5.42 12.21 7.40
N TYR A 154 -5.68 10.96 7.74
CA TYR A 154 -4.65 9.94 7.93
C TYR A 154 -5.06 8.67 7.19
N GLU A 155 -4.13 8.09 6.45
CA GLU A 155 -4.35 6.84 5.72
C GLU A 155 -3.16 5.92 5.91
N ILE A 156 -3.43 4.66 6.26
CA ILE A 156 -2.40 3.62 6.37
C ILE A 156 -2.51 2.71 5.15
N PRO A 157 -1.73 2.92 4.09
CA PRO A 157 -1.75 2.10 2.89
C PRO A 157 -0.97 0.79 3.12
N PHE A 158 -1.48 -0.07 4.01
CA PHE A 158 -0.80 -1.26 4.52
C PHE A 158 -0.24 -2.14 3.40
N THR A 159 -1.07 -2.48 2.42
CA THR A 159 -0.66 -3.33 1.29
C THR A 159 0.49 -2.71 0.50
N ARG A 160 0.44 -1.40 0.23
CA ARG A 160 1.49 -0.69 -0.52
C ARG A 160 2.82 -0.69 0.23
N LEU A 161 2.80 -0.56 1.56
CA LEU A 161 4.00 -0.49 2.38
C LEU A 161 4.74 -1.84 2.46
N PHE A 162 4.04 -2.95 2.31
CA PHE A 162 4.62 -4.30 2.31
C PHE A 162 4.69 -4.94 0.92
N TYR A 163 4.28 -4.19 -0.12
CA TYR A 163 4.37 -4.67 -1.49
C TYR A 163 5.82 -4.83 -1.92
N LYS A 164 6.14 -6.04 -2.39
CA LYS A 164 7.44 -6.36 -3.01
C LYS A 164 7.19 -6.61 -4.49
N PHE A 165 7.71 -5.75 -5.34
CA PHE A 165 7.64 -5.97 -6.77
C PHE A 165 8.46 -7.23 -7.14
N THR A 166 7.81 -8.17 -7.77
CA THR A 166 8.46 -9.31 -8.40
C THR A 166 8.36 -9.11 -9.91
N ALA A 167 9.49 -8.99 -10.57
CA ALA A 167 9.49 -8.88 -12.02
C ALA A 167 8.85 -10.15 -12.62
N PRO A 168 7.92 -10.01 -13.58
CA PRO A 168 7.39 -11.18 -14.29
C PRO A 168 8.54 -11.88 -15.04
N GLN A 169 8.41 -13.19 -15.20
CA GLN A 169 9.33 -13.94 -16.07
C GLN A 169 9.34 -13.32 -17.47
N SER A 170 10.50 -13.37 -18.12
CA SER A 170 10.60 -12.95 -19.53
C SER A 170 9.81 -13.90 -20.43
N SER A 171 9.38 -13.42 -21.59
CA SER A 171 8.72 -14.28 -22.58
C SER A 171 9.62 -15.42 -23.04
N GLU A 172 10.93 -15.19 -23.09
CA GLU A 172 11.94 -16.18 -23.44
C GLU A 172 12.02 -17.30 -22.38
N ASP A 173 12.02 -16.94 -21.08
CA ASP A 173 12.03 -17.91 -19.98
C ASP A 173 10.76 -18.75 -19.97
N ILE A 174 9.58 -18.11 -20.13
CA ILE A 174 8.30 -18.84 -20.21
C ILE A 174 8.28 -19.79 -21.40
N PHE A 175 8.80 -19.37 -22.55
CA PHE A 175 8.89 -20.22 -23.72
C PHE A 175 9.83 -21.42 -23.51
N ALA A 176 10.95 -21.20 -22.84
CA ALA A 176 11.89 -22.26 -22.48
C ALA A 176 11.24 -23.30 -21.53
N ASP A 177 10.50 -22.83 -20.53
CA ASP A 177 9.77 -23.69 -19.59
C ASP A 177 8.70 -24.54 -20.30
N ILE A 178 7.93 -23.92 -21.21
CA ILE A 178 6.92 -24.63 -22.02
C ILE A 178 7.57 -25.73 -22.84
N LYS A 179 8.68 -25.43 -23.52
CA LYS A 179 9.39 -26.39 -24.36
C LYS A 179 9.95 -27.56 -23.54
N ALA A 180 10.49 -27.29 -22.35
CA ALA A 180 10.95 -28.32 -21.45
C ALA A 180 9.82 -29.26 -21.00
N LEU A 181 8.65 -28.72 -20.69
CA LEU A 181 7.45 -29.51 -20.34
C LEU A 181 6.93 -30.35 -21.51
N GLU A 182 6.96 -29.84 -22.75
CA GLU A 182 6.60 -30.59 -23.96
C GLU A 182 7.56 -31.78 -24.21
N GLU A 183 8.86 -31.58 -23.97
CA GLU A 183 9.86 -32.64 -24.07
C GLU A 183 9.65 -33.73 -23.01
N GLU A 184 9.34 -33.33 -21.77
CA GLU A 184 9.00 -34.25 -20.68
C GLU A 184 7.74 -35.03 -20.97
N GLU A 185 6.66 -34.36 -21.42
CA GLU A 185 5.41 -35.02 -21.85
C GLU A 185 5.70 -36.08 -22.94
N THR A 186 6.46 -35.70 -23.97
CA THR A 186 6.81 -36.62 -25.06
C THR A 186 7.55 -37.85 -24.55
N THR A 187 8.44 -37.65 -23.58
CA THR A 187 9.23 -38.77 -22.96
C THR A 187 8.30 -39.67 -22.16
N LEU A 188 7.45 -39.12 -21.30
CA LEU A 188 6.47 -39.87 -20.53
C LEU A 188 5.48 -40.65 -21.41
N MET A 189 5.02 -40.03 -22.49
CA MET A 189 4.12 -40.69 -23.47
C MET A 189 4.81 -41.87 -24.15
N LYS A 190 6.11 -41.77 -24.50
CA LYS A 190 6.89 -42.88 -25.05
C LYS A 190 7.08 -44.03 -24.04
N GLU A 191 7.32 -43.69 -22.77
CA GLU A 191 7.44 -44.67 -21.70
C GLU A 191 6.15 -45.44 -21.45
N LEU A 192 5.01 -44.75 -21.49
CA LEU A 192 3.68 -45.30 -21.22
C LEU A 192 3.13 -46.11 -22.41
N PHE A 193 3.35 -45.64 -23.64
CA PHE A 193 2.72 -46.18 -24.83
C PHE A 193 3.70 -46.68 -25.91
N GLY A 194 4.99 -46.41 -25.78
CA GLY A 194 6.02 -46.75 -26.78
C GLY A 194 6.46 -48.20 -26.84
N ASN A 195 5.90 -49.08 -26.02
CA ASN A 195 6.14 -50.50 -25.99
C ASN A 195 4.94 -51.33 -26.52
N ALA A 196 4.06 -50.75 -27.31
CA ALA A 196 2.95 -51.44 -28.00
C ALA A 196 3.26 -51.66 -29.49
#